data_22f7cd0117c37d8b78b7d4e02dad99fa
#
_entry.id   22f7cd0117c37d8b78b7d4e02dad99fa
#
_cell.length_a   1.000
_cell.length_b   1.000
_cell.length_c   1.000
_cell.angle_alpha   90.00
_cell.angle_beta   90.00
_cell.angle_gamma   90.00
#
_symmetry.space_group_name_H-M   'P 1'
#
loop_
_entity.id
_entity.type
_entity.pdbx_description
1 polymer ?
#
loop_
_entity_poly.entity_id
_entity_poly.type
_entity_poly.pdbx_seq_one_letter_code
_entity_poly.pdbx_strand_id
1 'polypeptide(L)'
;MNYYENIKQELINNEIYKKVKDYSKNRSDLQTYYNVGKMLSEAGKHYGEGIIKEYSKKLTNELGKKFGIRILYRFKKFYETFCNQKVATLSPKLCWSHYDLILSINDISQIDYYIKISEEQNLTVRELRKRIKSNEYERLDKKTKEKLKNDYKLEVQDLVKNPIILNTDKEIMREKMLQQLILENMDNFLEQLGNGFCYIKNESKIKIGDTYNYIDLLLFNYIYNCFVVVELKITKLKKEHIGQIETYMNYIDKNIKRINQDKTIG
;
A
#
# COMPACT_ATOMS: atom_id res chain seq x y z
N MET A 1 -5.47 -30.42 26.64
CA MET A 1 -5.49 -28.94 26.69
C MET A 1 -6.86 -28.49 26.24
N ASN A 2 -7.56 -27.65 27.01
CA ASN A 2 -8.92 -27.22 26.64
C ASN A 2 -8.85 -25.90 25.82
N TYR A 3 -8.52 -26.03 24.54
CA TYR A 3 -8.39 -24.88 23.64
C TYR A 3 -9.66 -24.05 23.55
N TYR A 4 -10.85 -24.66 23.62
CA TYR A 4 -12.11 -23.93 23.52
C TYR A 4 -12.28 -22.93 24.68
N GLU A 5 -12.11 -23.39 25.92
CA GLU A 5 -12.25 -22.50 27.09
C GLU A 5 -11.21 -21.37 27.09
N ASN A 6 -9.97 -21.68 26.67
CA ASN A 6 -8.94 -20.66 26.56
C ASN A 6 -9.28 -19.60 25.49
N ILE A 7 -9.76 -20.00 24.32
CA ILE A 7 -10.21 -19.11 23.26
C ILE A 7 -11.38 -18.25 23.75
N LYS A 8 -12.37 -18.88 24.35
CA LYS A 8 -13.54 -18.18 24.87
C LYS A 8 -13.15 -17.14 25.92
N GLN A 9 -12.27 -17.49 26.85
CA GLN A 9 -11.80 -16.59 27.90
C GLN A 9 -11.02 -15.40 27.31
N GLU A 10 -10.16 -15.63 26.33
CA GLU A 10 -9.40 -14.57 25.64
C GLU A 10 -10.33 -13.55 24.96
N LEU A 11 -11.37 -14.05 24.27
CA LEU A 11 -12.35 -13.18 23.62
C LEU A 11 -13.19 -12.40 24.62
N ILE A 12 -13.58 -12.98 25.73
CA ILE A 12 -14.33 -12.31 26.82
C ILE A 12 -13.44 -11.23 27.44
N ASN A 13 -12.19 -11.54 27.76
CA ASN A 13 -11.26 -10.58 28.36
C ASN A 13 -11.08 -9.37 27.45
N ASN A 14 -10.93 -9.57 26.14
CA ASN A 14 -10.82 -8.46 25.17
C ASN A 14 -12.07 -7.57 25.16
N GLU A 15 -13.27 -8.15 25.23
CA GLU A 15 -14.52 -7.37 25.30
C GLU A 15 -14.62 -6.53 26.59
N ILE A 16 -14.10 -7.05 27.70
CA ILE A 16 -14.01 -6.32 28.97
C ILE A 16 -13.01 -5.14 28.82
N TYR A 17 -11.82 -5.42 28.26
CA TYR A 17 -10.81 -4.38 28.00
C TYR A 17 -11.33 -3.25 27.10
N LYS A 18 -12.09 -3.57 26.05
CA LYS A 18 -12.73 -2.58 25.17
C LYS A 18 -13.67 -1.63 25.91
N LYS A 19 -14.36 -2.12 26.94
CA LYS A 19 -15.28 -1.30 27.75
C LYS A 19 -14.56 -0.41 28.75
N VAL A 20 -13.36 -0.79 29.17
CA VAL A 20 -12.64 -0.14 30.29
C VAL A 20 -11.63 0.91 29.81
N LYS A 21 -11.05 0.79 28.60
CA LYS A 21 -9.99 1.68 28.13
C LYS A 21 -10.15 2.07 26.66
N ASP A 22 -10.45 3.34 26.41
CA ASP A 22 -10.63 3.90 25.07
C ASP A 22 -9.34 4.01 24.23
N TYR A 23 -8.16 4.08 24.85
CA TYR A 23 -6.89 4.40 24.18
C TYR A 23 -6.05 3.19 23.72
N SER A 24 -6.39 1.98 24.08
CA SER A 24 -5.61 0.78 23.71
C SER A 24 -6.37 -0.27 22.89
N LYS A 25 -7.52 0.10 22.37
CA LYS A 25 -8.42 -0.83 21.63
C LYS A 25 -7.72 -1.63 20.55
N ASN A 26 -6.99 -0.95 19.66
CA ASN A 26 -6.38 -1.61 18.50
C ASN A 26 -5.32 -2.64 18.89
N ARG A 27 -4.47 -2.31 19.85
CA ARG A 27 -3.39 -3.21 20.28
C ARG A 27 -3.93 -4.43 21.02
N SER A 28 -4.94 -4.23 21.87
CA SER A 28 -5.61 -5.32 22.58
C SER A 28 -6.31 -6.28 21.62
N ASP A 29 -7.01 -5.73 20.60
CA ASP A 29 -7.67 -6.53 19.58
C ASP A 29 -6.69 -7.39 18.78
N LEU A 30 -5.61 -6.80 18.30
CA LEU A 30 -4.60 -7.52 17.51
C LEU A 30 -3.95 -8.64 18.31
N GLN A 31 -3.58 -8.36 19.58
CA GLN A 31 -2.98 -9.36 20.43
C GLN A 31 -3.94 -10.53 20.71
N THR A 32 -5.21 -10.22 20.99
CA THR A 32 -6.26 -11.22 21.21
C THR A 32 -6.47 -12.07 19.96
N TYR A 33 -6.60 -11.45 18.78
CA TYR A 33 -6.83 -12.20 17.54
C TYR A 33 -5.63 -13.05 17.15
N TYR A 34 -4.41 -12.59 17.46
CA TYR A 34 -3.20 -13.38 17.29
C TYR A 34 -3.18 -14.60 18.22
N ASN A 35 -3.47 -14.40 19.51
CA ASN A 35 -3.52 -15.47 20.51
C ASN A 35 -4.61 -16.51 20.19
N VAL A 36 -5.80 -16.03 19.83
CA VAL A 36 -6.89 -16.90 19.37
C VAL A 36 -6.50 -17.66 18.11
N GLY A 37 -5.87 -17.01 17.16
CA GLY A 37 -5.35 -17.62 15.93
C GLY A 37 -4.35 -18.74 16.21
N LYS A 38 -3.44 -18.52 17.18
CA LYS A 38 -2.49 -19.52 17.66
C LYS A 38 -3.20 -20.76 18.21
N MET A 39 -4.14 -20.55 19.14
CA MET A 39 -4.91 -21.64 19.75
C MET A 39 -5.74 -22.40 18.72
N LEU A 40 -6.31 -21.72 17.72
CA LEU A 40 -7.04 -22.36 16.61
C LEU A 40 -6.11 -23.19 15.72
N SER A 41 -4.92 -22.71 15.43
CA SER A 41 -3.91 -23.46 14.66
C SER A 41 -3.47 -24.73 15.40
N GLU A 42 -3.21 -24.63 16.70
CA GLU A 42 -2.85 -25.76 17.55
C GLU A 42 -4.01 -26.76 17.68
N ALA A 43 -5.23 -26.30 17.93
CA ALA A 43 -6.41 -27.14 17.98
C ALA A 43 -6.66 -27.88 16.66
N GLY A 44 -6.50 -27.21 15.52
CA GLY A 44 -6.61 -27.85 14.20
C GLY A 44 -5.59 -28.96 13.98
N LYS A 45 -4.35 -28.79 14.45
CA LYS A 45 -3.31 -29.83 14.41
C LYS A 45 -3.64 -31.05 15.29
N HIS A 46 -4.24 -30.82 16.46
CA HIS A 46 -4.58 -31.88 17.40
C HIS A 46 -5.85 -32.63 17.06
N TYR A 47 -6.90 -31.94 16.63
CA TYR A 47 -8.25 -32.48 16.49
C TYR A 47 -8.76 -32.46 15.05
N GLY A 48 -7.94 -32.02 14.11
CA GLY A 48 -8.33 -31.79 12.72
C GLY A 48 -9.08 -30.48 12.50
N GLU A 49 -9.09 -29.99 11.23
CA GLU A 49 -9.66 -28.69 10.87
C GLU A 49 -11.17 -28.56 11.16
N GLY A 50 -11.88 -29.67 11.26
CA GLY A 50 -13.32 -29.68 11.60
C GLY A 50 -13.64 -29.07 12.97
N ILE A 51 -12.69 -29.04 13.89
CA ILE A 51 -12.85 -28.51 15.25
C ILE A 51 -13.15 -26.99 15.22
N ILE A 52 -12.61 -26.27 14.25
CA ILE A 52 -12.84 -24.83 14.11
C ILE A 52 -14.32 -24.54 13.81
N LYS A 53 -14.96 -25.39 13.01
CA LYS A 53 -16.41 -25.30 12.73
C LYS A 53 -17.25 -25.55 13.99
N GLU A 54 -16.84 -26.52 14.80
CA GLU A 54 -17.49 -26.81 16.08
C GLU A 54 -17.34 -25.62 17.04
N TYR A 55 -16.12 -25.09 17.21
CA TYR A 55 -15.86 -23.93 18.05
C TYR A 55 -16.64 -22.71 17.59
N SER A 56 -16.72 -22.48 16.27
CA SER A 56 -17.51 -21.38 15.72
C SER A 56 -18.98 -21.46 16.11
N LYS A 57 -19.60 -22.66 16.07
CA LYS A 57 -20.98 -22.84 16.50
C LYS A 57 -21.17 -22.52 17.97
N LYS A 58 -20.30 -23.06 18.85
CA LYS A 58 -20.36 -22.80 20.28
C LYS A 58 -20.16 -21.32 20.61
N LEU A 59 -19.10 -20.70 20.07
CA LEU A 59 -18.81 -19.29 20.30
C LEU A 59 -19.91 -18.35 19.76
N THR A 60 -20.51 -18.69 18.62
CA THR A 60 -21.63 -17.92 18.07
C THR A 60 -22.85 -17.97 18.97
N ASN A 61 -23.13 -19.12 19.57
CA ASN A 61 -24.26 -19.28 20.48
C ASN A 61 -24.01 -18.56 21.83
N GLU A 62 -22.78 -18.63 22.36
CA GLU A 62 -22.44 -18.08 23.68
C GLU A 62 -22.06 -16.60 23.66
N LEU A 63 -21.33 -16.14 22.64
CA LEU A 63 -20.75 -14.78 22.54
C LEU A 63 -21.31 -13.94 21.38
N GLY A 64 -22.17 -14.52 20.55
CA GLY A 64 -22.85 -13.83 19.47
C GLY A 64 -22.25 -14.04 18.06
N LYS A 65 -23.00 -13.63 17.03
CA LYS A 65 -22.72 -13.88 15.61
C LYS A 65 -21.38 -13.33 15.09
N LYS A 66 -20.72 -12.46 15.81
CA LYS A 66 -19.41 -11.88 15.43
C LYS A 66 -18.25 -12.90 15.38
N PHE A 67 -18.43 -14.09 15.98
CA PHE A 67 -17.42 -15.14 15.98
C PHE A 67 -17.76 -16.30 15.03
N GLY A 68 -18.35 -15.98 13.89
CA GLY A 68 -18.63 -16.95 12.84
C GLY A 68 -17.36 -17.59 12.25
N ILE A 69 -17.53 -18.74 11.61
CA ILE A 69 -16.43 -19.57 11.08
C ILE A 69 -15.41 -18.80 10.22
N ARG A 70 -15.89 -17.88 9.41
CA ARG A 70 -15.03 -17.03 8.53
C ARG A 70 -14.04 -16.18 9.34
N ILE A 71 -14.50 -15.61 10.44
CA ILE A 71 -13.66 -14.77 11.31
C ILE A 71 -12.61 -15.63 12.04
N LEU A 72 -12.97 -16.81 12.53
CA LEU A 72 -12.02 -17.71 13.17
C LEU A 72 -10.92 -18.16 12.22
N TYR A 73 -11.25 -18.49 10.97
CA TYR A 73 -10.23 -18.80 9.96
C TYR A 73 -9.34 -17.58 9.64
N ARG A 74 -9.85 -16.36 9.70
CA ARG A 74 -9.03 -15.16 9.51
C ARG A 74 -8.08 -14.95 10.69
N PHE A 75 -8.50 -15.19 11.92
CA PHE A 75 -7.59 -15.18 13.08
C PHE A 75 -6.51 -16.26 12.96
N LYS A 76 -6.87 -17.47 12.55
CA LYS A 76 -5.90 -18.54 12.29
C LYS A 76 -4.89 -18.12 11.22
N LYS A 77 -5.36 -17.63 10.07
CA LYS A 77 -4.49 -17.14 8.99
C LYS A 77 -3.60 -15.99 9.45
N PHE A 78 -4.12 -15.09 10.28
CA PHE A 78 -3.34 -13.98 10.84
C PHE A 78 -2.15 -14.50 11.66
N TYR A 79 -2.39 -15.42 12.57
CA TYR A 79 -1.31 -16.06 13.31
C TYR A 79 -0.32 -16.78 12.37
N GLU A 80 -0.81 -17.61 11.46
CA GLU A 80 0.04 -18.39 10.54
C GLU A 80 0.89 -17.52 9.61
N THR A 81 0.36 -16.36 9.19
CA THR A 81 1.10 -15.41 8.37
C THR A 81 2.22 -14.74 9.16
N PHE A 82 1.98 -14.38 10.42
CA PHE A 82 2.92 -13.55 11.19
C PHE A 82 3.77 -14.33 12.22
N CYS A 83 3.47 -15.61 12.52
CA CYS A 83 4.24 -16.38 13.51
C CYS A 83 5.62 -16.84 13.01
N ASN A 84 5.77 -17.09 11.73
CA ASN A 84 6.99 -17.66 11.12
C ASN A 84 7.93 -16.61 10.54
N GLN A 85 7.55 -15.35 10.59
CA GLN A 85 8.35 -14.25 10.06
C GLN A 85 8.94 -13.44 11.20
N LYS A 86 10.17 -12.94 10.98
CA LYS A 86 10.75 -11.84 11.77
C LYS A 86 9.94 -10.52 11.63
N VAL A 87 8.69 -10.59 11.19
CA VAL A 87 7.75 -9.47 11.26
C VAL A 87 7.48 -9.26 12.73
N ALA A 88 8.49 -8.70 13.31
CA ALA A 88 8.48 -8.26 14.67
C ALA A 88 7.28 -7.35 14.87
N THR A 89 6.62 -7.51 15.97
CA THR A 89 5.69 -6.53 16.54
C THR A 89 4.63 -6.01 15.58
N LEU A 90 3.44 -6.58 15.73
CA LEU A 90 2.22 -5.99 15.20
C LEU A 90 2.25 -4.47 15.42
N SER A 91 2.22 -3.72 14.33
CA SER A 91 2.30 -2.27 14.42
C SER A 91 1.17 -1.70 15.27
N PRO A 92 1.47 -0.89 16.27
CA PRO A 92 0.45 -0.24 17.08
C PRO A 92 -0.36 0.81 16.28
N LYS A 93 0.12 1.21 15.11
CA LYS A 93 -0.54 2.20 14.23
C LYS A 93 -1.65 1.57 13.38
N LEU A 94 -1.59 0.26 13.14
CA LEU A 94 -2.54 -0.44 12.29
C LEU A 94 -3.62 -1.14 13.11
N CYS A 95 -4.89 -1.00 12.71
CA CYS A 95 -5.99 -1.74 13.31
C CYS A 95 -6.25 -3.07 12.60
N TRP A 96 -7.08 -3.93 13.20
CA TRP A 96 -7.48 -5.21 12.62
C TRP A 96 -7.92 -5.12 11.15
N SER A 97 -8.67 -4.08 10.78
CA SER A 97 -9.16 -3.93 9.40
C SER A 97 -8.05 -3.73 8.36
N HIS A 98 -6.90 -3.18 8.75
CA HIS A 98 -5.73 -3.11 7.87
C HIS A 98 -5.16 -4.51 7.64
N TYR A 99 -4.91 -5.25 8.72
CA TYR A 99 -4.41 -6.62 8.64
C TYR A 99 -5.36 -7.55 7.89
N ASP A 100 -6.67 -7.42 8.11
CA ASP A 100 -7.70 -8.20 7.43
C ASP A 100 -7.66 -8.01 5.89
N LEU A 101 -7.39 -6.81 5.40
CA LEU A 101 -7.16 -6.55 3.98
C LEU A 101 -5.88 -7.22 3.48
N ILE A 102 -4.79 -7.08 4.24
CA ILE A 102 -3.45 -7.59 3.89
C ILE A 102 -3.45 -9.13 3.85
N LEU A 103 -4.23 -9.79 4.71
CA LEU A 103 -4.36 -11.26 4.74
C LEU A 103 -4.91 -11.87 3.43
N SER A 104 -5.45 -11.08 2.51
CA SER A 104 -5.83 -11.55 1.17
C SER A 104 -4.62 -11.76 0.25
N ILE A 105 -3.47 -11.22 0.61
CA ILE A 105 -2.21 -11.30 -0.12
C ILE A 105 -1.45 -12.55 0.30
N ASN A 106 -0.78 -13.21 -0.64
CA ASN A 106 0.00 -14.43 -0.37
C ASN A 106 1.52 -14.16 -0.41
N ASP A 107 1.98 -13.13 -1.12
CA ASP A 107 3.40 -12.76 -1.19
C ASP A 107 3.79 -11.97 0.06
N ILE A 108 4.75 -12.49 0.80
CA ILE A 108 5.29 -11.92 2.03
C ILE A 108 5.89 -10.53 1.79
N SER A 109 6.67 -10.37 0.71
CA SER A 109 7.28 -9.08 0.38
C SER A 109 6.24 -8.01 0.07
N GLN A 110 5.13 -8.42 -0.52
CA GLN A 110 3.97 -7.56 -0.77
C GLN A 110 3.25 -7.20 0.55
N ILE A 111 3.11 -8.16 1.45
CA ILE A 111 2.57 -7.93 2.80
C ILE A 111 3.40 -6.88 3.54
N ASP A 112 4.71 -7.07 3.60
CA ASP A 112 5.65 -6.17 4.27
C ASP A 112 5.61 -4.76 3.67
N TYR A 113 5.54 -4.66 2.35
CA TYR A 113 5.37 -3.40 1.66
C TYR A 113 4.12 -2.65 2.10
N TYR A 114 2.94 -3.32 2.07
CA TYR A 114 1.69 -2.66 2.45
C TYR A 114 1.60 -2.32 3.94
N ILE A 115 2.24 -3.09 4.82
CA ILE A 115 2.38 -2.73 6.23
C ILE A 115 3.23 -1.45 6.34
N LYS A 116 4.42 -1.44 5.74
CA LYS A 116 5.38 -0.34 5.81
C LYS A 116 4.79 0.99 5.32
N ILE A 117 4.19 1.00 4.12
CA ILE A 117 3.58 2.22 3.59
C ILE A 117 2.38 2.68 4.42
N SER A 118 1.62 1.73 4.99
CA SER A 118 0.48 2.07 5.85
C SER A 118 0.93 2.75 7.15
N GLU A 119 2.06 2.34 7.70
CA GLU A 119 2.66 2.95 8.89
C GLU A 119 3.30 4.31 8.61
N GLU A 120 4.11 4.39 7.55
CA GLU A 120 4.86 5.59 7.18
C GLU A 120 3.95 6.73 6.73
N GLN A 121 2.91 6.40 5.97
CA GLN A 121 1.99 7.36 5.38
C GLN A 121 0.67 7.50 6.16
N ASN A 122 0.51 6.79 7.28
CA ASN A 122 -0.70 6.76 8.10
C ASN A 122 -1.97 6.48 7.27
N LEU A 123 -1.91 5.49 6.37
CA LEU A 123 -3.01 5.17 5.47
C LEU A 123 -4.25 4.75 6.25
N THR A 124 -5.39 5.25 5.83
CA THR A 124 -6.68 4.71 6.27
C THR A 124 -6.95 3.35 5.61
N VAL A 125 -7.84 2.55 6.18
CA VAL A 125 -8.26 1.26 5.60
C VAL A 125 -8.79 1.42 4.17
N ARG A 126 -9.44 2.55 3.88
CA ARG A 126 -9.99 2.85 2.54
C ARG A 126 -8.87 3.12 1.53
N GLU A 127 -7.87 3.88 1.92
CA GLU A 127 -6.70 4.18 1.08
C GLU A 127 -5.87 2.94 0.83
N LEU A 128 -5.58 2.14 1.88
CA LEU A 128 -4.89 0.87 1.73
C LEU A 128 -5.62 -0.07 0.74
N ARG A 129 -6.96 -0.15 0.84
CA ARG A 129 -7.77 -0.94 -0.10
C ARG A 129 -7.63 -0.47 -1.54
N LYS A 130 -7.61 0.85 -1.78
CA LYS A 130 -7.40 1.42 -3.12
C LYS A 130 -6.03 1.03 -3.66
N ARG A 131 -4.98 1.12 -2.84
CA ARG A 131 -3.61 0.79 -3.22
C ARG A 131 -3.42 -0.69 -3.56
N ILE A 132 -3.99 -1.58 -2.75
CA ILE A 132 -4.00 -3.02 -3.05
C ILE A 132 -4.74 -3.30 -4.37
N LYS A 133 -5.92 -2.69 -4.57
CA LYS A 133 -6.69 -2.86 -5.81
C LYS A 133 -5.99 -2.32 -7.06
N SER A 134 -5.19 -1.28 -6.93
CA SER A 134 -4.41 -0.71 -8.04
C SER A 134 -3.15 -1.50 -8.36
N ASN A 135 -2.92 -2.62 -7.69
CA ASN A 135 -1.72 -3.47 -7.83
C ASN A 135 -0.43 -2.64 -7.69
N GLU A 136 -0.40 -1.77 -6.68
CA GLU A 136 0.70 -0.82 -6.53
C GLU A 136 2.05 -1.51 -6.38
N TYR A 137 2.13 -2.58 -5.58
CA TYR A 137 3.36 -3.36 -5.40
C TYR A 137 3.87 -3.98 -6.70
N GLU A 138 2.97 -4.51 -7.54
CA GLU A 138 3.34 -5.14 -8.81
C GLU A 138 3.98 -4.15 -9.78
N ARG A 139 3.59 -2.88 -9.70
CA ARG A 139 4.10 -1.79 -10.54
C ARG A 139 5.45 -1.23 -10.07
N LEU A 140 5.94 -1.62 -8.89
CA LEU A 140 7.27 -1.23 -8.43
C LEU A 140 8.35 -1.88 -9.32
N ASP A 141 9.42 -1.14 -9.56
CA ASP A 141 10.59 -1.65 -10.27
C ASP A 141 11.24 -2.84 -9.54
N LYS A 142 11.91 -3.71 -10.28
CA LYS A 142 12.59 -4.89 -9.72
C LYS A 142 13.61 -4.51 -8.65
N LYS A 143 14.40 -3.47 -8.89
CA LYS A 143 15.39 -2.97 -7.92
C LYS A 143 14.75 -2.52 -6.61
N THR A 144 13.62 -1.82 -6.70
CA THR A 144 12.83 -1.39 -5.53
C THR A 144 12.31 -2.59 -4.74
N LYS A 145 11.80 -3.61 -5.44
CA LYS A 145 11.36 -4.88 -4.80
C LYS A 145 12.51 -5.62 -4.11
N GLU A 146 13.71 -5.63 -4.71
CA GLU A 146 14.91 -6.20 -4.10
C GLU A 146 15.36 -5.42 -2.86
N LYS A 147 15.34 -4.09 -2.92
CA LYS A 147 15.62 -3.24 -1.76
C LYS A 147 14.66 -3.50 -0.60
N LEU A 148 13.36 -3.62 -0.90
CA LEU A 148 12.34 -3.96 0.10
C LEU A 148 12.57 -5.31 0.77
N LYS A 149 12.96 -6.33 0.01
CA LYS A 149 13.28 -7.67 0.54
C LYS A 149 14.48 -7.66 1.49
N ASN A 150 15.44 -6.77 1.27
CA ASN A 150 16.68 -6.68 2.03
C ASN A 150 16.66 -5.57 3.09
N ASP A 151 15.51 -5.01 3.38
CA ASP A 151 15.32 -3.95 4.39
C ASP A 151 16.15 -2.67 4.16
N TYR A 152 16.55 -2.41 2.90
CA TYR A 152 17.25 -1.18 2.54
C TYR A 152 16.29 0.01 2.56
N LYS A 153 16.81 1.16 2.99
CA LYS A 153 16.06 2.42 2.96
C LYS A 153 15.71 2.78 1.52
N LEU A 154 14.41 2.99 1.27
CA LEU A 154 13.93 3.46 -0.03
C LEU A 154 14.32 4.92 -0.24
N GLU A 155 14.82 5.23 -1.44
CA GLU A 155 15.01 6.58 -1.93
C GLU A 155 13.80 7.04 -2.75
N VAL A 156 13.70 8.35 -2.99
CA VAL A 156 12.58 8.92 -3.78
C VAL A 156 12.45 8.28 -5.16
N GLN A 157 13.58 7.98 -5.80
CA GLN A 157 13.63 7.32 -7.13
C GLN A 157 13.06 5.89 -7.11
N ASP A 158 13.11 5.20 -5.98
CA ASP A 158 12.57 3.84 -5.84
C ASP A 158 11.04 3.81 -5.83
N LEU A 159 10.41 4.96 -5.69
CA LEU A 159 8.95 5.10 -5.64
C LEU A 159 8.34 5.43 -7.01
N VAL A 160 9.19 5.68 -8.00
CA VAL A 160 8.74 5.83 -9.39
C VAL A 160 8.25 4.48 -9.89
N LYS A 161 6.95 4.43 -10.15
CA LYS A 161 6.29 3.23 -10.63
C LYS A 161 6.49 3.09 -12.14
N ASN A 162 6.45 1.85 -12.63
CA ASN A 162 6.42 1.61 -14.06
C ASN A 162 5.25 2.39 -14.72
N PRO A 163 5.42 2.82 -15.98
CA PRO A 163 4.42 3.59 -16.68
C PRO A 163 3.03 2.96 -16.60
N ILE A 164 2.00 3.77 -16.36
CA ILE A 164 0.62 3.32 -16.45
C ILE A 164 0.32 3.12 -17.94
N ILE A 165 0.07 1.87 -18.33
CA ILE A 165 -0.36 1.56 -19.68
C ILE A 165 -1.88 1.72 -19.72
N LEU A 166 -2.34 2.81 -20.32
CA LEU A 166 -3.76 2.98 -20.62
C LEU A 166 -4.09 2.14 -21.86
N ASN A 167 -4.76 1.02 -21.67
CA ASN A 167 -5.30 0.25 -22.79
C ASN A 167 -6.49 1.03 -23.37
N THR A 168 -6.24 1.76 -24.45
CA THR A 168 -7.30 2.42 -25.22
C THR A 168 -7.50 1.65 -26.52
N ASP A 169 -8.73 1.21 -26.77
CA ASP A 169 -9.14 0.50 -27.99
C ASP A 169 -9.12 1.37 -29.25
N LYS A 170 -8.46 2.53 -29.23
CA LYS A 170 -8.48 3.48 -30.32
C LYS A 170 -7.09 3.69 -30.91
N GLU A 171 -6.89 3.19 -32.11
CA GLU A 171 -5.69 3.35 -32.96
C GLU A 171 -5.33 4.82 -33.30
N ILE A 172 -6.09 5.83 -32.88
CA ILE A 172 -5.91 7.23 -33.26
C ILE A 172 -5.91 8.15 -32.03
N MET A 173 -5.15 7.78 -31.01
CA MET A 173 -4.94 8.73 -29.90
C MET A 173 -3.68 9.56 -30.16
N ARG A 174 -3.84 10.90 -30.19
CA ARG A 174 -2.70 11.84 -30.19
C ARG A 174 -2.25 12.12 -28.76
N GLU A 175 -0.97 12.40 -28.54
CA GLU A 175 -0.43 12.76 -27.19
C GLU A 175 -1.23 13.89 -26.54
N LYS A 176 -1.68 14.86 -27.32
CA LYS A 176 -2.52 15.97 -26.86
C LYS A 176 -3.90 15.52 -26.34
N MET A 177 -4.50 14.49 -26.94
CA MET A 177 -5.77 13.92 -26.44
C MET A 177 -5.55 13.16 -25.13
N LEU A 178 -4.42 12.43 -25.02
CA LEU A 178 -4.06 11.76 -23.78
C LEU A 178 -3.84 12.77 -22.65
N GLN A 179 -3.13 13.86 -22.92
CA GLN A 179 -2.93 14.96 -21.98
C GLN A 179 -4.27 15.54 -21.51
N GLN A 180 -5.19 15.82 -22.45
CA GLN A 180 -6.51 16.34 -22.12
C GLN A 180 -7.33 15.38 -21.25
N LEU A 181 -7.34 14.09 -21.56
CA LEU A 181 -8.01 13.07 -20.75
C LEU A 181 -7.43 12.99 -19.32
N ILE A 182 -6.11 13.12 -19.17
CA ILE A 182 -5.48 13.17 -17.87
C ILE A 182 -5.89 14.44 -17.11
N LEU A 183 -5.91 15.58 -17.76
CA LEU A 183 -6.34 16.85 -17.16
C LEU A 183 -7.80 16.83 -16.71
N GLU A 184 -8.69 16.22 -17.50
CA GLU A 184 -10.11 16.05 -17.16
C GLU A 184 -10.32 15.08 -15.99
N ASN A 185 -9.38 14.15 -15.75
CA ASN A 185 -9.43 13.14 -14.69
C ASN A 185 -8.22 13.23 -13.76
N MET A 186 -7.74 14.43 -13.47
CA MET A 186 -6.50 14.67 -12.73
C MET A 186 -6.48 13.99 -11.36
N ASP A 187 -7.58 14.04 -10.59
CA ASP A 187 -7.66 13.43 -9.28
C ASP A 187 -7.42 11.91 -9.35
N ASN A 188 -8.04 11.25 -10.34
CA ASN A 188 -7.85 9.81 -10.54
C ASN A 188 -6.42 9.48 -10.99
N PHE A 189 -5.84 10.32 -11.85
CA PHE A 189 -4.45 10.17 -12.28
C PHE A 189 -3.47 10.31 -11.11
N LEU A 190 -3.63 11.34 -10.27
CA LEU A 190 -2.80 11.53 -9.08
C LEU A 190 -2.98 10.40 -8.06
N GLU A 191 -4.21 9.91 -7.85
CA GLU A 191 -4.46 8.72 -7.01
C GLU A 191 -3.71 7.49 -7.51
N GLN A 192 -3.62 7.29 -8.83
CA GLN A 192 -2.89 6.16 -9.42
C GLN A 192 -1.37 6.29 -9.32
N LEU A 193 -0.84 7.51 -9.34
CA LEU A 193 0.59 7.75 -9.08
C LEU A 193 0.95 7.43 -7.63
N GLY A 194 0.03 7.65 -6.71
CA GLY A 194 0.22 7.37 -5.28
C GLY A 194 0.01 8.60 -4.41
N ASN A 195 0.46 8.54 -3.15
CA ASN A 195 0.28 9.63 -2.21
C ASN A 195 1.28 10.77 -2.43
N GLY A 196 0.83 11.97 -2.06
CA GLY A 196 1.67 13.14 -2.00
C GLY A 196 1.83 13.88 -3.32
N PHE A 197 1.32 13.36 -4.43
CA PHE A 197 1.39 14.04 -5.71
C PHE A 197 0.37 15.17 -5.80
N CYS A 198 0.85 16.33 -6.21
CA CYS A 198 0.06 17.52 -6.46
C CYS A 198 0.32 18.04 -7.87
N TYR A 199 -0.73 18.40 -8.58
CA TYR A 199 -0.61 19.04 -9.87
C TYR A 199 -0.13 20.49 -9.72
N ILE A 200 0.89 20.89 -10.50
CA ILE A 200 1.35 22.27 -10.57
C ILE A 200 0.87 22.91 -11.87
N LYS A 201 1.27 22.32 -13.01
CA LYS A 201 1.04 22.92 -14.32
C LYS A 201 1.19 21.92 -15.45
N ASN A 202 0.44 22.07 -16.52
CA ASN A 202 0.67 21.43 -17.81
C ASN A 202 1.41 22.38 -18.78
N GLU A 203 1.99 21.82 -19.83
CA GLU A 203 2.74 22.55 -20.86
C GLU A 203 3.72 23.58 -20.26
N SER A 204 4.47 23.15 -19.24
CA SER A 204 5.40 24.04 -18.54
C SER A 204 6.55 24.40 -19.46
N LYS A 205 6.56 25.68 -19.92
CA LYS A 205 7.60 26.21 -20.81
C LYS A 205 8.93 26.36 -20.09
N ILE A 206 9.96 25.75 -20.64
CA ILE A 206 11.36 25.87 -20.20
C ILE A 206 12.25 26.30 -21.33
N LYS A 207 13.36 27.02 -21.04
CA LYS A 207 14.32 27.46 -22.05
C LYS A 207 15.64 26.72 -21.85
N ILE A 208 16.03 25.91 -22.82
CA ILE A 208 17.30 25.17 -22.82
C ILE A 208 18.14 25.66 -23.98
N GLY A 209 19.25 26.36 -23.67
CA GLY A 209 20.00 27.11 -24.69
C GLY A 209 19.12 28.16 -25.32
N ASP A 210 19.04 28.18 -26.65
CA ASP A 210 18.19 29.12 -27.41
C ASP A 210 16.82 28.56 -27.78
N THR A 211 16.51 27.31 -27.38
CA THR A 211 15.25 26.64 -27.71
C THR A 211 14.28 26.59 -26.53
N TYR A 212 12.99 26.73 -26.87
CA TYR A 212 11.92 26.51 -25.90
C TYR A 212 11.42 25.07 -25.98
N ASN A 213 11.28 24.44 -24.82
CA ASN A 213 10.72 23.13 -24.66
C ASN A 213 9.51 23.22 -23.72
N TYR A 214 8.67 22.20 -23.73
CA TYR A 214 7.47 22.16 -22.94
C TYR A 214 7.42 20.80 -22.21
N ILE A 215 7.27 20.85 -20.89
CA ILE A 215 7.04 19.66 -20.05
C ILE A 215 5.54 19.39 -20.07
N ASP A 216 5.10 18.19 -20.44
CA ASP A 216 3.68 17.87 -20.56
C ASP A 216 2.93 18.09 -19.25
N LEU A 217 3.42 17.53 -18.13
CA LEU A 217 2.88 17.79 -16.79
C LEU A 217 4.02 17.99 -15.79
N LEU A 218 3.92 19.06 -15.02
CA LEU A 218 4.78 19.31 -13.87
C LEU A 218 3.96 19.10 -12.60
N LEU A 219 4.41 18.17 -11.75
CA LEU A 219 3.81 17.84 -10.48
C LEU A 219 4.80 18.14 -9.35
N PHE A 220 4.32 18.06 -8.11
CA PHE A 220 5.13 18.11 -6.90
C PHE A 220 4.71 16.98 -5.98
N ASN A 221 5.67 16.34 -5.34
CA ASN A 221 5.37 15.38 -4.29
C ASN A 221 5.75 15.98 -2.94
N TYR A 222 4.75 16.26 -2.08
CA TYR A 222 4.99 16.92 -0.80
C TYR A 222 5.56 15.98 0.27
N ILE A 223 5.40 14.65 0.12
CA ILE A 223 5.97 13.66 1.06
C ILE A 223 7.48 13.60 0.89
N TYR A 224 7.94 13.61 -0.35
CA TYR A 224 9.36 13.54 -0.71
C TYR A 224 9.96 14.91 -1.02
N ASN A 225 9.15 15.97 -0.88
CA ASN A 225 9.58 17.34 -1.10
C ASN A 225 10.34 17.54 -2.43
N CYS A 226 9.85 16.96 -3.52
CA CYS A 226 10.50 17.01 -4.83
C CYS A 226 9.55 17.33 -5.98
N PHE A 227 10.09 17.95 -7.06
CA PHE A 227 9.37 18.08 -8.31
C PHE A 227 9.29 16.74 -9.05
N VAL A 228 8.23 16.59 -9.84
CA VAL A 228 7.99 15.42 -10.67
C VAL A 228 7.69 15.88 -12.09
N VAL A 229 8.51 15.43 -13.03
CA VAL A 229 8.33 15.69 -14.46
C VAL A 229 7.63 14.50 -15.09
N VAL A 230 6.53 14.74 -15.79
CA VAL A 230 5.80 13.69 -16.52
C VAL A 230 5.83 14.04 -18.00
N GLU A 231 6.31 13.11 -18.79
CA GLU A 231 6.32 13.17 -20.26
C GLU A 231 5.37 12.10 -20.80
N LEU A 232 4.46 12.47 -21.67
CA LEU A 232 3.44 11.58 -22.22
C LEU A 232 3.86 11.08 -23.59
N LYS A 233 3.76 9.79 -23.83
CA LYS A 233 4.05 9.17 -25.12
C LYS A 233 2.98 8.13 -25.46
N ILE A 234 2.49 8.19 -26.71
CA ILE A 234 1.57 7.21 -27.27
C ILE A 234 2.27 6.08 -28.01
N THR A 235 3.58 6.19 -28.15
CA THR A 235 4.43 5.20 -28.81
C THR A 235 5.25 4.43 -27.79
N LYS A 236 5.86 3.32 -28.21
CA LYS A 236 6.83 2.58 -27.37
C LYS A 236 7.97 3.52 -26.93
N LEU A 237 8.34 3.43 -25.67
CA LEU A 237 9.43 4.21 -25.10
C LEU A 237 10.75 3.91 -25.83
N LYS A 238 11.49 4.97 -26.17
CA LYS A 238 12.79 4.93 -26.79
C LYS A 238 13.84 5.59 -25.90
N LYS A 239 15.13 5.33 -26.13
CA LYS A 239 16.24 5.96 -25.39
C LYS A 239 16.21 7.49 -25.46
N GLU A 240 15.76 8.04 -26.58
CA GLU A 240 15.63 9.49 -26.79
C GLU A 240 14.64 10.13 -25.80
N HIS A 241 13.53 9.43 -25.48
CA HIS A 241 12.55 9.93 -24.51
C HIS A 241 13.13 9.97 -23.09
N ILE A 242 14.03 9.04 -22.75
CA ILE A 242 14.74 9.04 -21.45
C ILE A 242 15.66 10.25 -21.37
N GLY A 243 16.44 10.53 -22.42
CA GLY A 243 17.31 11.70 -22.49
C GLY A 243 16.54 13.02 -22.42
N GLN A 244 15.34 13.07 -23.00
CA GLN A 244 14.45 14.25 -22.92
C GLN A 244 14.02 14.50 -21.48
N ILE A 245 13.50 13.48 -20.78
CA ILE A 245 13.03 13.66 -19.41
C ILE A 245 14.17 13.97 -18.44
N GLU A 246 15.35 13.36 -18.61
CA GLU A 246 16.55 13.68 -17.83
C GLU A 246 16.97 15.15 -18.02
N THR A 247 16.89 15.66 -19.24
CA THR A 247 17.17 17.06 -19.54
C THR A 247 16.20 18.00 -18.81
N TYR A 248 14.92 17.64 -18.77
CA TYR A 248 13.91 18.43 -18.08
C TYR A 248 14.09 18.39 -16.56
N MET A 249 14.38 17.22 -15.98
CA MET A 249 14.68 17.08 -14.55
C MET A 249 15.89 17.94 -14.16
N ASN A 250 16.97 17.89 -14.93
CA ASN A 250 18.17 18.69 -14.71
C ASN A 250 17.88 20.21 -14.80
N TYR A 251 16.99 20.62 -15.70
CA TYR A 251 16.56 22.02 -15.80
C TYR A 251 15.82 22.48 -14.55
N ILE A 252 14.87 21.67 -14.07
CA ILE A 252 14.11 21.96 -12.85
C ILE A 252 15.05 22.05 -11.65
N ASP A 253 15.98 21.10 -11.51
CA ASP A 253 16.95 21.06 -10.41
C ASP A 253 17.87 22.29 -10.38
N LYS A 254 18.25 22.81 -11.55
CA LYS A 254 19.15 23.96 -11.65
C LYS A 254 18.43 25.32 -11.51
N ASN A 255 17.19 25.41 -12.01
CA ASN A 255 16.55 26.73 -12.21
C ASN A 255 15.30 26.96 -11.36
N ILE A 256 14.66 25.89 -10.84
CA ILE A 256 13.36 26.00 -10.17
C ILE A 256 13.41 25.44 -8.75
N LYS A 257 14.08 24.30 -8.57
CA LYS A 257 14.20 23.61 -7.28
C LYS A 257 14.89 24.49 -6.22
N ARG A 258 14.35 24.51 -5.01
CA ARG A 258 14.98 25.13 -3.85
C ARG A 258 16.03 24.21 -3.23
N ILE A 259 16.97 24.77 -2.47
CA ILE A 259 18.08 24.03 -1.86
C ILE A 259 17.64 22.95 -0.85
N ASN A 260 16.48 23.17 -0.22
CA ASN A 260 15.88 22.26 0.75
C ASN A 260 14.94 21.20 0.13
N GLN A 261 14.86 21.14 -1.19
CA GLN A 261 14.06 20.16 -1.92
C GLN A 261 14.94 19.04 -2.46
N ASP A 262 14.38 17.83 -2.51
CA ASP A 262 15.05 16.65 -3.08
C ASP A 262 15.16 16.75 -4.60
N LYS A 263 15.98 15.89 -5.20
CA LYS A 263 16.15 15.82 -6.65
C LYS A 263 14.84 15.58 -7.36
N THR A 264 14.64 16.26 -8.47
CA THR A 264 13.50 16.05 -9.36
C THR A 264 13.49 14.62 -9.90
N ILE A 265 12.33 14.02 -9.97
CA ILE A 265 12.09 12.71 -10.56
C ILE A 265 11.26 12.83 -11.84
N GLY A 266 11.37 11.82 -12.73
CA GLY A 266 10.66 11.81 -13.99
C GLY A 266 10.25 10.41 -14.43
#